data_5defb624af189ca69305efca3b58c7d0
#
_entry.id   5defb624af189ca69305efca3b58c7d0
#
_cell.length_a   1.000
_cell.length_b   1.000
_cell.length_c   1.000
_cell.angle_alpha   90.00
_cell.angle_beta   90.00
_cell.angle_gamma   90.00
#
_symmetry.space_group_name_H-M   'P 1'
#
loop_
_entity.id
_entity.type
_entity.pdbx_description
1 polymer ?
#
loop_
_entity_poly.entity_id
_entity_poly.type
_entity_poly.pdbx_seq_one_letter_code
_entity_poly.pdbx_strand_id
1 'polypeptide(L)'
;MVSAPGTISSDEMTVVDENCEWMGLKRVVLMENAGRAVAEAVLNVLKDVGGRKVLVLCGPGNNGGDGLAAARHLAGMGVETKVLMLADPSKIKTDESKRNFETVRNMKLSITLAGVDSAEELLQHVESFSQADVIVDAILGTGARGGLSGVLKTAVDLANSSKAFKLSVDIPTGLDPDTGEGEGFFQPDLVVALHMSKPVHLRMQEKTVVERIGIPAEAGLVAGPGQLKLLVKRAGKERLYTGRIAYIFGEKGPDERVREFLTSLKGFTAFCNLDMLVENPELRYAVAASRSVLLAGDVNPSSVKPFLPRSQPVVVSNLATAGVNPVYVLFSEKPLAGELRQVYQTLLKDVEELCRKLAAPIYVVGEVDSMTNGSKTYLNWMGRPLTQAYHAYAQALVAWFIGSGADPLLSTASASYLLRSAEPSALEMPQKLAAYVSSSIEQYS
;
A
#
# COMPACT_ATOMS: atom_id res chain seq x y z
N MET A 1 5.90 9.62 4.71
CA MET A 1 5.33 10.60 5.67
C MET A 1 4.40 9.84 6.59
N VAL A 2 4.42 10.11 7.89
CA VAL A 2 3.45 9.54 8.83
C VAL A 2 2.17 10.35 8.66
N SER A 3 1.03 9.68 8.43
CA SER A 3 -0.27 10.38 8.29
C SER A 3 -0.64 11.09 9.59
N ALA A 4 -1.33 12.22 9.46
CA ALA A 4 -1.87 12.92 10.64
C ALA A 4 -2.85 12.00 11.41
N PRO A 5 -2.98 12.12 12.73
CA PRO A 5 -3.89 11.31 13.52
C PRO A 5 -5.32 11.30 12.91
N GLY A 6 -5.89 10.12 12.72
CA GLY A 6 -7.21 9.95 12.13
C GLY A 6 -7.27 10.02 10.60
N THR A 7 -6.13 10.18 9.92
CA THR A 7 -6.07 10.14 8.44
C THR A 7 -5.30 8.92 7.93
N ILE A 8 -5.49 8.60 6.65
CA ILE A 8 -4.77 7.55 5.93
C ILE A 8 -4.09 8.16 4.70
N SER A 9 -2.79 7.90 4.50
CA SER A 9 -2.09 8.36 3.29
C SER A 9 -2.46 7.52 2.07
N SER A 10 -2.18 8.02 0.87
CA SER A 10 -2.41 7.28 -0.38
C SER A 10 -1.64 5.97 -0.46
N ASP A 11 -0.42 5.94 0.09
CA ASP A 11 0.39 4.73 0.17
C ASP A 11 -0.21 3.70 1.14
N GLU A 12 -0.68 4.15 2.31
CA GLU A 12 -1.36 3.29 3.29
C GLU A 12 -2.69 2.77 2.75
N MET A 13 -3.44 3.59 2.01
CA MET A 13 -4.67 3.15 1.35
C MET A 13 -4.38 2.03 0.32
N THR A 14 -3.30 2.18 -0.47
CA THR A 14 -2.85 1.13 -1.39
C THR A 14 -2.56 -0.19 -0.66
N VAL A 15 -1.92 -0.12 0.52
CA VAL A 15 -1.67 -1.31 1.36
C VAL A 15 -2.97 -1.96 1.82
N VAL A 16 -3.89 -1.15 2.33
CA VAL A 16 -5.18 -1.62 2.84
C VAL A 16 -6.02 -2.27 1.75
N ASP A 17 -6.11 -1.68 0.56
CA ASP A 17 -6.85 -2.23 -0.58
C ASP A 17 -6.31 -3.60 -1.01
N GLU A 18 -4.98 -3.75 -1.08
CA GLU A 18 -4.33 -4.99 -1.46
C GLU A 18 -4.54 -6.08 -0.41
N ASN A 19 -4.43 -5.71 0.87
CA ASN A 19 -4.65 -6.63 1.98
C ASN A 19 -6.13 -7.07 2.05
N CYS A 20 -7.09 -6.17 1.79
CA CYS A 20 -8.51 -6.52 1.67
C CYS A 20 -8.76 -7.63 0.63
N GLU A 21 -8.21 -7.44 -0.57
CA GLU A 21 -8.33 -8.43 -1.65
C GLU A 21 -7.77 -9.80 -1.21
N TRP A 22 -6.60 -9.80 -0.58
CA TRP A 22 -5.96 -11.01 -0.05
C TRP A 22 -6.77 -11.67 1.07
N MET A 23 -7.42 -10.89 1.93
CA MET A 23 -8.32 -11.38 2.98
C MET A 23 -9.65 -11.89 2.43
N GLY A 24 -9.90 -11.79 1.11
CA GLY A 24 -11.10 -12.28 0.44
C GLY A 24 -12.16 -11.24 0.14
N LEU A 25 -11.98 -9.98 0.55
CA LEU A 25 -12.92 -8.89 0.25
C LEU A 25 -12.59 -8.26 -1.10
N LYS A 26 -13.32 -8.68 -2.14
CA LYS A 26 -13.07 -8.26 -3.52
C LYS A 26 -13.29 -6.77 -3.74
N ARG A 27 -12.43 -6.12 -4.56
CA ARG A 27 -12.50 -4.69 -4.88
C ARG A 27 -13.85 -4.27 -5.47
N VAL A 28 -14.49 -5.13 -6.24
CA VAL A 28 -15.83 -4.83 -6.78
C VAL A 28 -16.86 -4.62 -5.67
N VAL A 29 -16.72 -5.29 -4.52
CA VAL A 29 -17.61 -5.08 -3.36
C VAL A 29 -17.34 -3.72 -2.70
N LEU A 30 -16.06 -3.34 -2.58
CA LEU A 30 -15.70 -2.02 -2.06
C LEU A 30 -16.22 -0.89 -2.96
N MET A 31 -16.07 -1.03 -4.28
CA MET A 31 -16.57 -0.08 -5.28
C MET A 31 -18.10 0.01 -5.27
N GLU A 32 -18.80 -1.10 -5.06
CA GLU A 32 -20.26 -1.11 -4.91
C GLU A 32 -20.71 -0.32 -3.66
N ASN A 33 -20.04 -0.56 -2.53
CA ASN A 33 -20.30 0.17 -1.30
C ASN A 33 -19.99 1.66 -1.43
N ALA A 34 -18.89 2.02 -2.09
CA ALA A 34 -18.50 3.39 -2.38
C ALA A 34 -19.56 4.09 -3.25
N GLY A 35 -19.95 3.48 -4.37
CA GLY A 35 -20.99 4.02 -5.25
C GLY A 35 -22.33 4.21 -4.56
N ARG A 36 -22.73 3.26 -3.70
CA ARG A 36 -23.96 3.39 -2.90
C ARG A 36 -23.86 4.57 -1.93
N ALA A 37 -22.76 4.71 -1.19
CA ALA A 37 -22.56 5.81 -0.25
C ALA A 37 -22.57 7.17 -0.95
N VAL A 38 -21.92 7.30 -2.10
CA VAL A 38 -21.95 8.51 -2.94
C VAL A 38 -23.39 8.81 -3.40
N ALA A 39 -24.11 7.82 -3.89
CA ALA A 39 -25.51 8.00 -4.33
C ALA A 39 -26.42 8.47 -3.19
N GLU A 40 -26.27 7.91 -1.99
CA GLU A 40 -27.01 8.33 -0.80
C GLU A 40 -26.69 9.79 -0.43
N ALA A 41 -25.43 10.20 -0.49
CA ALA A 41 -25.02 11.59 -0.26
C ALA A 41 -25.64 12.54 -1.31
N VAL A 42 -25.61 12.17 -2.59
CA VAL A 42 -26.26 12.94 -3.67
C VAL A 42 -27.76 13.08 -3.46
N LEU A 43 -28.45 12.00 -3.06
CA LEU A 43 -29.89 12.04 -2.79
C LEU A 43 -30.25 13.00 -1.64
N ASN A 44 -29.42 13.07 -0.61
CA ASN A 44 -29.62 14.01 0.48
C ASN A 44 -29.46 15.46 -0.04
N VAL A 45 -28.43 15.74 -0.82
CA VAL A 45 -28.25 17.04 -1.45
C VAL A 45 -29.42 17.42 -2.37
N LEU A 46 -29.90 16.48 -3.20
CA LEU A 46 -31.04 16.73 -4.10
C LEU A 46 -32.31 17.11 -3.35
N LYS A 47 -32.56 16.53 -2.17
CA LYS A 47 -33.68 16.93 -1.31
C LYS A 47 -33.55 18.38 -0.85
N ASP A 48 -32.33 18.79 -0.46
CA ASP A 48 -32.07 20.11 0.07
C ASP A 48 -32.14 21.21 -1.02
N VAL A 49 -31.64 20.91 -2.23
CA VAL A 49 -31.67 21.85 -3.35
C VAL A 49 -32.97 21.78 -4.18
N GLY A 50 -33.86 20.84 -3.91
CA GLY A 50 -35.13 20.64 -4.65
C GLY A 50 -34.89 20.17 -6.09
N GLY A 51 -33.76 19.53 -6.36
CA GLY A 51 -33.31 19.14 -7.71
C GLY A 51 -33.61 17.69 -8.09
N ARG A 52 -33.39 17.35 -9.37
CA ARG A 52 -33.58 15.97 -9.91
C ARG A 52 -32.55 15.55 -10.94
N LYS A 53 -31.69 16.45 -11.40
CA LYS A 53 -30.72 16.22 -12.48
C LYS A 53 -29.32 16.13 -11.94
N VAL A 54 -28.65 15.01 -12.22
CA VAL A 54 -27.29 14.75 -11.78
C VAL A 54 -26.39 14.54 -12.99
N LEU A 55 -25.30 15.29 -13.03
CA LEU A 55 -24.20 15.09 -13.97
C LEU A 55 -23.03 14.42 -13.24
N VAL A 56 -22.64 13.21 -13.68
CA VAL A 56 -21.50 12.47 -13.11
C VAL A 56 -20.33 12.53 -14.08
N LEU A 57 -19.22 13.08 -13.65
CA LEU A 57 -17.95 13.16 -14.41
C LEU A 57 -17.05 12.01 -13.99
N CYS A 58 -16.86 11.02 -14.88
CA CYS A 58 -16.09 9.80 -14.57
C CYS A 58 -14.73 9.79 -15.29
N GLY A 59 -13.67 9.52 -14.54
CA GLY A 59 -12.35 9.23 -15.12
C GLY A 59 -12.13 7.73 -15.38
N PRO A 60 -10.99 7.32 -15.99
CA PRO A 60 -10.71 5.92 -16.35
C PRO A 60 -10.20 5.05 -15.22
N GLY A 61 -10.08 5.58 -13.99
CA GLY A 61 -9.60 4.87 -12.81
C GLY A 61 -10.71 4.35 -11.90
N ASN A 62 -10.34 3.93 -10.68
CA ASN A 62 -11.29 3.43 -9.67
C ASN A 62 -12.28 4.51 -9.23
N ASN A 63 -11.85 5.77 -9.09
CA ASN A 63 -12.75 6.86 -8.75
C ASN A 63 -13.89 7.00 -9.78
N GLY A 64 -13.58 6.88 -11.09
CA GLY A 64 -14.59 6.80 -12.14
C GLY A 64 -15.49 5.59 -12.00
N GLY A 65 -14.95 4.46 -11.57
CA GLY A 65 -15.70 3.25 -11.25
C GLY A 65 -16.71 3.47 -10.12
N ASP A 66 -16.31 4.17 -9.04
CA ASP A 66 -17.19 4.56 -7.94
C ASP A 66 -18.31 5.51 -8.42
N GLY A 67 -17.96 6.47 -9.30
CA GLY A 67 -18.92 7.37 -9.96
C GLY A 67 -19.92 6.62 -10.86
N LEU A 68 -19.46 5.63 -11.64
CA LEU A 68 -20.33 4.77 -12.47
C LEU A 68 -21.28 3.93 -11.60
N ALA A 69 -20.80 3.37 -10.50
CA ALA A 69 -21.63 2.65 -9.53
C ALA A 69 -22.66 3.60 -8.90
N ALA A 70 -22.27 4.81 -8.51
CA ALA A 70 -23.18 5.83 -7.98
C ALA A 70 -24.25 6.22 -9.01
N ALA A 71 -23.88 6.45 -10.27
CA ALA A 71 -24.82 6.76 -11.35
C ALA A 71 -25.90 5.68 -11.53
N ARG A 72 -25.47 4.39 -11.45
CA ARG A 72 -26.37 3.25 -11.53
C ARG A 72 -27.38 3.23 -10.36
N HIS A 73 -26.91 3.50 -9.13
CA HIS A 73 -27.79 3.60 -7.96
C HIS A 73 -28.78 4.76 -8.08
N LEU A 74 -28.31 5.96 -8.47
CA LEU A 74 -29.15 7.13 -8.66
C LEU A 74 -30.27 6.89 -9.69
N ALA A 75 -29.90 6.35 -10.86
CA ALA A 75 -30.88 6.02 -11.88
C ALA A 75 -31.89 4.96 -11.42
N GLY A 76 -31.44 3.94 -10.65
CA GLY A 76 -32.32 2.96 -10.02
C GLY A 76 -33.32 3.55 -9.02
N MET A 77 -33.02 4.72 -8.47
CA MET A 77 -33.91 5.48 -7.57
C MET A 77 -34.72 6.57 -8.29
N GLY A 78 -34.72 6.58 -9.65
CA GLY A 78 -35.51 7.50 -10.46
C GLY A 78 -34.91 8.90 -10.64
N VAL A 79 -33.63 9.09 -10.33
CA VAL A 79 -32.91 10.35 -10.56
C VAL A 79 -32.51 10.46 -12.03
N GLU A 80 -32.77 11.61 -12.67
CA GLU A 80 -32.31 11.91 -14.03
C GLU A 80 -30.78 12.01 -14.03
N THR A 81 -30.12 10.98 -14.55
CA THR A 81 -28.67 10.83 -14.44
C THR A 81 -28.00 10.85 -15.81
N LYS A 82 -27.06 11.77 -15.98
CA LYS A 82 -26.15 11.83 -17.13
C LYS A 82 -24.71 11.54 -16.67
N VAL A 83 -24.02 10.69 -17.42
CA VAL A 83 -22.61 10.35 -17.19
C VAL A 83 -21.76 10.83 -18.36
N LEU A 84 -20.70 11.59 -18.07
CA LEU A 84 -19.65 11.89 -19.03
C LEU A 84 -18.40 11.08 -18.64
N MET A 85 -18.04 10.12 -19.50
CA MET A 85 -16.81 9.36 -19.36
C MET A 85 -15.66 10.14 -20.01
N LEU A 86 -14.80 10.75 -19.21
CA LEU A 86 -13.73 11.67 -19.65
C LEU A 86 -12.47 10.91 -20.08
N ALA A 87 -12.66 9.87 -20.85
CA ALA A 87 -11.60 9.09 -21.50
C ALA A 87 -12.21 8.15 -22.53
N ASP A 88 -11.41 7.69 -23.48
CA ASP A 88 -11.78 6.54 -24.30
C ASP A 88 -12.02 5.32 -23.37
N PRO A 89 -13.14 4.58 -23.52
CA PRO A 89 -13.46 3.42 -22.71
C PRO A 89 -12.38 2.32 -22.69
N SER A 90 -11.58 2.21 -23.73
CA SER A 90 -10.43 1.26 -23.77
C SER A 90 -9.35 1.60 -22.74
N LYS A 91 -9.31 2.83 -22.24
CA LYS A 91 -8.38 3.29 -21.22
C LYS A 91 -8.83 3.01 -19.78
N ILE A 92 -10.02 2.42 -19.57
CA ILE A 92 -10.47 2.03 -18.23
C ILE A 92 -9.54 0.95 -17.70
N LYS A 93 -8.95 1.23 -16.52
CA LYS A 93 -7.77 0.50 -16.03
C LYS A 93 -8.10 -0.80 -15.31
N THR A 94 -9.19 -0.81 -14.54
CA THR A 94 -9.49 -1.90 -13.60
C THR A 94 -10.73 -2.68 -14.03
N ASP A 95 -10.78 -3.95 -13.68
CA ASP A 95 -11.87 -4.84 -14.11
C ASP A 95 -13.20 -4.47 -13.42
N GLU A 96 -13.16 -4.02 -12.18
CA GLU A 96 -14.33 -3.51 -11.47
C GLU A 96 -14.90 -2.25 -12.12
N SER A 97 -14.05 -1.30 -12.55
CA SER A 97 -14.49 -0.10 -13.28
C SER A 97 -15.03 -0.46 -14.67
N LYS A 98 -14.39 -1.38 -15.41
CA LYS A 98 -14.91 -1.89 -16.71
C LYS A 98 -16.29 -2.51 -16.54
N ARG A 99 -16.49 -3.32 -15.50
CA ARG A 99 -17.77 -3.97 -15.21
C ARG A 99 -18.87 -2.94 -14.96
N ASN A 100 -18.62 -1.91 -14.13
CA ASN A 100 -19.58 -0.84 -13.89
C ASN A 100 -19.84 -0.02 -15.16
N PHE A 101 -18.81 0.26 -15.97
CA PHE A 101 -18.99 0.93 -17.26
C PHE A 101 -19.90 0.13 -18.22
N GLU A 102 -19.65 -1.18 -18.38
CA GLU A 102 -20.49 -2.04 -19.22
C GLU A 102 -21.95 -2.07 -18.72
N THR A 103 -22.15 -2.10 -17.41
CA THR A 103 -23.50 -2.05 -16.83
C THR A 103 -24.18 -0.73 -17.16
N VAL A 104 -23.54 0.40 -16.93
CA VAL A 104 -24.08 1.74 -17.24
C VAL A 104 -24.33 1.88 -18.75
N ARG A 105 -23.44 1.41 -19.60
CA ARG A 105 -23.60 1.42 -21.07
C ARG A 105 -24.87 0.68 -21.54
N ASN A 106 -25.28 -0.35 -20.80
CA ASN A 106 -26.48 -1.12 -21.09
C ASN A 106 -27.77 -0.52 -20.49
N MET A 107 -27.67 0.46 -19.58
CA MET A 107 -28.82 1.13 -18.94
C MET A 107 -29.41 2.26 -19.80
N LYS A 108 -29.69 1.98 -21.08
CA LYS A 108 -30.08 2.98 -22.10
C LYS A 108 -31.44 3.65 -21.84
N LEU A 109 -32.24 3.14 -20.91
CA LEU A 109 -33.54 3.72 -20.58
C LEU A 109 -33.50 4.73 -19.43
N SER A 110 -32.47 4.62 -18.57
CA SER A 110 -32.41 5.37 -17.31
C SER A 110 -31.15 6.23 -17.15
N ILE A 111 -30.13 6.03 -17.98
CA ILE A 111 -28.89 6.81 -17.95
C ILE A 111 -28.53 7.31 -19.35
N THR A 112 -28.20 8.59 -19.45
CA THR A 112 -27.55 9.16 -20.64
C THR A 112 -26.04 9.06 -20.46
N LEU A 113 -25.37 8.19 -21.23
CA LEU A 113 -23.92 8.03 -21.21
C LEU A 113 -23.28 8.62 -22.47
N ALA A 114 -22.28 9.46 -22.31
CA ALA A 114 -21.42 9.95 -23.40
C ALA A 114 -19.94 9.71 -23.06
N GLY A 115 -19.16 9.19 -24.01
CA GLY A 115 -17.70 9.18 -23.97
C GLY A 115 -17.19 10.51 -24.53
N VAL A 116 -16.19 11.09 -23.87
CA VAL A 116 -15.61 12.38 -24.23
C VAL A 116 -14.11 12.31 -23.95
N ASP A 117 -13.28 12.36 -24.98
CA ASP A 117 -11.83 12.23 -24.85
C ASP A 117 -11.05 13.51 -25.24
N SER A 118 -11.76 14.54 -25.73
CA SER A 118 -11.18 15.84 -26.06
C SER A 118 -11.97 17.01 -25.46
N ALA A 119 -11.33 18.16 -25.35
CA ALA A 119 -11.97 19.39 -24.88
C ALA A 119 -13.06 19.86 -25.85
N GLU A 120 -12.85 19.69 -27.15
CA GLU A 120 -13.80 20.08 -28.23
C GLU A 120 -15.09 19.24 -28.13
N GLU A 121 -14.99 17.94 -27.89
CA GLU A 121 -16.16 17.08 -27.67
C GLU A 121 -16.89 17.47 -26.37
N LEU A 122 -16.14 17.79 -25.31
CA LEU A 122 -16.73 18.18 -24.04
C LEU A 122 -17.56 19.46 -24.18
N LEU A 123 -17.14 20.43 -24.98
CA LEU A 123 -17.87 21.66 -25.21
C LEU A 123 -19.24 21.43 -25.87
N GLN A 124 -19.47 20.30 -26.55
CA GLN A 124 -20.80 19.93 -27.07
C GLN A 124 -21.75 19.52 -25.91
N HIS A 125 -21.25 19.29 -24.73
CA HIS A 125 -22.02 18.93 -23.53
C HIS A 125 -22.10 20.07 -22.50
N VAL A 126 -21.69 21.30 -22.82
CA VAL A 126 -21.69 22.45 -21.90
C VAL A 126 -23.04 22.69 -21.23
N GLU A 127 -24.13 22.46 -21.99
CA GLU A 127 -25.49 22.62 -21.49
C GLU A 127 -25.80 21.69 -20.31
N SER A 128 -25.18 20.49 -20.26
CA SER A 128 -25.36 19.55 -19.16
C SER A 128 -24.82 20.09 -17.83
N PHE A 129 -23.77 20.90 -17.86
CA PHE A 129 -23.21 21.55 -16.66
C PHE A 129 -24.12 22.67 -16.14
N SER A 130 -24.82 23.36 -17.02
CA SER A 130 -25.74 24.44 -16.64
C SER A 130 -27.12 23.96 -16.21
N GLN A 131 -27.53 22.79 -16.68
CA GLN A 131 -28.82 22.17 -16.34
C GLN A 131 -28.78 21.22 -15.15
N ALA A 132 -27.59 20.81 -14.70
CA ALA A 132 -27.47 19.93 -13.55
C ALA A 132 -27.82 20.66 -12.24
N ASP A 133 -28.52 19.98 -11.36
CA ASP A 133 -28.72 20.40 -9.96
C ASP A 133 -27.52 19.99 -9.11
N VAL A 134 -26.93 18.82 -9.41
CA VAL A 134 -25.73 18.30 -8.74
C VAL A 134 -24.72 17.84 -9.81
N ILE A 135 -23.46 18.25 -9.66
CA ILE A 135 -22.31 17.71 -10.42
C ILE A 135 -21.48 16.86 -9.48
N VAL A 136 -21.26 15.60 -9.87
CA VAL A 136 -20.42 14.65 -9.14
C VAL A 136 -19.07 14.54 -9.83
N ASP A 137 -18.03 14.91 -9.11
CA ASP A 137 -16.63 14.73 -9.51
C ASP A 137 -16.15 13.34 -9.09
N ALA A 138 -16.07 12.44 -10.04
CA ALA A 138 -15.50 11.10 -9.94
C ALA A 138 -14.38 10.93 -10.98
N ILE A 139 -13.59 11.98 -11.23
CA ILE A 139 -12.59 11.97 -12.30
C ILE A 139 -11.31 11.32 -11.81
N LEU A 140 -10.67 11.88 -10.79
CA LEU A 140 -9.38 11.43 -10.24
C LEU A 140 -9.49 11.23 -8.73
N GLY A 141 -8.90 10.16 -8.21
CA GLY A 141 -8.83 9.85 -6.78
C GLY A 141 -7.39 9.78 -6.27
N THR A 142 -7.14 9.00 -5.22
CA THR A 142 -5.85 8.89 -4.50
C THR A 142 -4.65 8.49 -5.36
N GLY A 143 -4.88 7.87 -6.52
CA GLY A 143 -3.81 7.43 -7.44
C GLY A 143 -3.31 8.47 -8.43
N ALA A 144 -3.95 9.63 -8.51
CA ALA A 144 -3.58 10.68 -9.46
C ALA A 144 -2.40 11.52 -8.96
N ARG A 145 -1.54 11.92 -9.89
CA ARG A 145 -0.42 12.83 -9.64
C ARG A 145 -0.25 13.75 -10.86
N GLY A 146 0.16 14.99 -10.61
CA GLY A 146 0.42 15.98 -11.64
C GLY A 146 -0.76 16.93 -11.88
N GLY A 147 -0.51 18.01 -12.66
CA GLY A 147 -1.50 19.03 -12.98
C GLY A 147 -2.58 18.55 -13.94
N LEU A 148 -3.73 19.22 -13.93
CA LEU A 148 -4.83 18.95 -14.84
C LEU A 148 -4.53 19.53 -16.23
N SER A 149 -4.89 18.80 -17.28
CA SER A 149 -4.73 19.22 -18.67
C SER A 149 -5.84 18.65 -19.56
N GLY A 150 -5.96 19.17 -20.77
CA GLY A 150 -6.91 18.69 -21.80
C GLY A 150 -8.35 18.62 -21.29
N VAL A 151 -9.05 17.54 -21.64
CA VAL A 151 -10.46 17.32 -21.29
C VAL A 151 -10.73 17.40 -19.79
N LEU A 152 -9.81 16.93 -18.94
CA LEU A 152 -9.99 16.95 -17.48
C LEU A 152 -9.97 18.37 -16.93
N LYS A 153 -9.05 19.21 -17.41
CA LYS A 153 -8.99 20.63 -17.02
C LYS A 153 -10.26 21.37 -17.46
N THR A 154 -10.68 21.16 -18.70
CA THR A 154 -11.90 21.79 -19.23
C THR A 154 -13.14 21.34 -18.45
N ALA A 155 -13.24 20.05 -18.08
CA ALA A 155 -14.36 19.54 -17.29
C ALA A 155 -14.43 20.17 -15.90
N VAL A 156 -13.29 20.31 -15.24
CA VAL A 156 -13.19 20.96 -13.92
C VAL A 156 -13.54 22.45 -14.02
N ASP A 157 -13.07 23.17 -15.05
CA ASP A 157 -13.39 24.58 -15.25
C ASP A 157 -14.88 24.81 -15.49
N LEU A 158 -15.51 23.98 -16.34
CA LEU A 158 -16.96 24.03 -16.59
C LEU A 158 -17.76 23.73 -15.32
N ALA A 159 -17.36 22.71 -14.55
CA ALA A 159 -18.01 22.38 -13.30
C ALA A 159 -17.88 23.51 -12.27
N ASN A 160 -16.69 24.09 -12.11
CA ASN A 160 -16.45 25.20 -11.19
C ASN A 160 -17.24 26.46 -11.57
N SER A 161 -17.50 26.67 -12.87
CA SER A 161 -18.30 27.79 -13.38
C SER A 161 -19.81 27.56 -13.26
N SER A 162 -20.24 26.31 -13.02
CA SER A 162 -21.66 25.98 -12.87
C SER A 162 -22.21 26.42 -11.51
N LYS A 163 -23.54 26.70 -11.48
CA LYS A 163 -24.29 26.98 -10.26
C LYS A 163 -24.76 25.70 -9.53
N ALA A 164 -24.57 24.53 -10.17
CA ALA A 164 -24.92 23.25 -9.57
C ALA A 164 -24.17 23.01 -8.24
N PHE A 165 -24.78 22.27 -7.33
CA PHE A 165 -24.09 21.78 -6.15
C PHE A 165 -22.98 20.80 -6.57
N LYS A 166 -21.77 20.98 -6.05
CA LYS A 166 -20.58 20.23 -6.43
C LYS A 166 -20.19 19.22 -5.37
N LEU A 167 -20.29 17.92 -5.68
CA LEU A 167 -19.88 16.83 -4.81
C LEU A 167 -18.66 16.12 -5.38
N SER A 168 -17.61 15.95 -4.57
CA SER A 168 -16.43 15.19 -4.97
C SER A 168 -16.40 13.83 -4.31
N VAL A 169 -16.06 12.81 -5.11
CA VAL A 169 -15.84 11.43 -4.66
C VAL A 169 -14.39 11.28 -4.23
N ASP A 170 -14.19 10.94 -2.98
CA ASP A 170 -12.94 10.68 -2.29
C ASP A 170 -11.99 11.90 -2.26
N ILE A 171 -11.41 12.33 -3.37
CA ILE A 171 -10.47 13.45 -3.46
C ILE A 171 -10.97 14.45 -4.52
N PRO A 172 -11.06 15.75 -4.22
CA PRO A 172 -11.35 16.73 -5.26
C PRO A 172 -10.30 16.67 -6.37
N THR A 173 -10.79 16.44 -7.60
CA THR A 173 -9.91 16.28 -8.76
C THR A 173 -8.98 17.46 -8.94
N GLY A 174 -7.68 17.18 -9.01
CA GLY A 174 -6.61 18.18 -9.13
C GLY A 174 -5.87 18.45 -7.83
N LEU A 175 -6.32 17.91 -6.67
CA LEU A 175 -5.58 17.98 -5.41
C LEU A 175 -4.75 16.71 -5.19
N ASP A 176 -3.55 16.88 -4.63
CA ASP A 176 -2.76 15.78 -4.11
C ASP A 176 -3.34 15.29 -2.77
N PRO A 177 -3.65 13.99 -2.61
CA PRO A 177 -4.31 13.46 -1.41
C PRO A 177 -3.48 13.60 -0.13
N ASP A 178 -2.16 13.62 -0.24
CA ASP A 178 -1.24 13.58 0.90
C ASP A 178 -0.77 14.98 1.31
N THR A 179 -0.64 15.92 0.36
CA THR A 179 -0.20 17.31 0.62
C THR A 179 -1.34 18.31 0.59
N GLY A 180 -2.41 18.02 -0.16
CA GLY A 180 -3.52 18.95 -0.42
C GLY A 180 -3.11 20.09 -1.36
N GLU A 181 -2.01 19.93 -2.09
CA GLU A 181 -1.56 20.89 -3.10
C GLU A 181 -2.21 20.59 -4.46
N GLY A 182 -2.45 21.63 -5.27
CA GLY A 182 -2.98 21.52 -6.61
C GLY A 182 -3.49 22.85 -7.11
N GLU A 183 -3.37 23.07 -8.42
CA GLU A 183 -3.85 24.27 -9.10
C GLU A 183 -5.04 23.95 -9.99
N GLY A 184 -6.04 24.85 -10.02
CA GLY A 184 -7.22 24.70 -10.88
C GLY A 184 -8.03 23.44 -10.59
N PHE A 185 -8.10 23.02 -9.32
CA PHE A 185 -8.80 21.83 -8.87
C PHE A 185 -10.33 22.02 -8.86
N PHE A 186 -11.05 20.92 -8.80
CA PHE A 186 -12.51 20.90 -8.61
C PHE A 186 -12.86 21.47 -7.23
N GLN A 187 -13.74 22.49 -7.19
CA GLN A 187 -14.12 23.20 -5.96
C GLN A 187 -15.42 22.62 -5.38
N PRO A 188 -15.35 21.64 -4.47
CA PRO A 188 -16.54 20.97 -3.97
C PRO A 188 -17.28 21.81 -2.92
N ASP A 189 -18.60 21.63 -2.88
CA ASP A 189 -19.45 22.01 -1.75
C ASP A 189 -19.49 20.89 -0.70
N LEU A 190 -19.35 19.62 -1.16
CA LEU A 190 -19.28 18.43 -0.32
C LEU A 190 -18.21 17.45 -0.86
N VAL A 191 -17.44 16.84 0.03
CA VAL A 191 -16.53 15.72 -0.28
C VAL A 191 -17.00 14.47 0.46
N VAL A 192 -17.20 13.38 -0.26
CA VAL A 192 -17.47 12.06 0.29
C VAL A 192 -16.17 11.28 0.34
N ALA A 193 -15.46 11.37 1.46
CA ALA A 193 -14.21 10.63 1.68
C ALA A 193 -14.51 9.15 1.95
N LEU A 194 -13.90 8.25 1.18
CA LEU A 194 -14.16 6.81 1.27
C LEU A 194 -13.22 6.15 2.29
N HIS A 195 -13.76 5.32 3.17
CA HIS A 195 -13.11 4.58 4.24
C HIS A 195 -12.57 5.45 5.38
N MET A 196 -11.65 6.36 5.10
CA MET A 196 -11.01 7.28 6.07
C MET A 196 -10.69 8.62 5.41
N SER A 197 -10.58 9.67 6.22
CA SER A 197 -10.01 10.94 5.76
C SER A 197 -8.57 10.76 5.27
N LYS A 198 -8.21 11.47 4.20
CA LYS A 198 -6.84 11.65 3.73
C LYS A 198 -6.31 12.99 4.24
N PRO A 199 -5.00 13.23 4.26
CA PRO A 199 -4.43 14.51 4.72
C PRO A 199 -5.03 15.76 4.07
N VAL A 200 -5.39 15.71 2.78
CA VAL A 200 -6.06 16.80 2.05
C VAL A 200 -7.37 17.25 2.72
N HIS A 201 -8.13 16.32 3.31
CA HIS A 201 -9.43 16.62 3.93
C HIS A 201 -9.31 17.47 5.19
N LEU A 202 -8.13 17.52 5.82
CA LEU A 202 -7.90 18.39 6.98
C LEU A 202 -8.04 19.88 6.65
N ARG A 203 -7.90 20.25 5.36
CA ARG A 203 -8.09 21.63 4.88
C ARG A 203 -9.54 21.98 4.55
N MET A 204 -10.44 20.97 4.54
CA MET A 204 -11.85 21.13 4.15
C MET A 204 -12.79 20.28 5.04
N GLN A 205 -12.49 20.19 6.33
CA GLN A 205 -13.21 19.33 7.28
C GLN A 205 -14.72 19.61 7.32
N GLU A 206 -15.13 20.89 7.26
CA GLU A 206 -16.54 21.30 7.29
C GLU A 206 -17.33 20.83 6.04
N LYS A 207 -16.63 20.50 4.96
CA LYS A 207 -17.21 20.03 3.70
C LYS A 207 -17.00 18.52 3.50
N THR A 208 -16.38 17.81 4.44
CA THR A 208 -16.01 16.41 4.27
C THR A 208 -16.83 15.50 5.19
N VAL A 209 -17.50 14.53 4.59
CA VAL A 209 -18.09 13.39 5.28
C VAL A 209 -17.28 12.13 4.98
N VAL A 210 -17.12 11.28 5.98
CA VAL A 210 -16.36 10.02 5.83
C VAL A 210 -17.35 8.86 5.79
N GLU A 211 -17.36 8.15 4.66
CA GLU A 211 -18.21 6.99 4.47
C GLU A 211 -17.42 5.68 4.54
N ARG A 212 -17.86 4.80 5.43
CA ARG A 212 -17.25 3.46 5.57
C ARG A 212 -17.74 2.54 4.45
N ILE A 213 -16.79 1.96 3.71
CA ILE A 213 -17.10 1.10 2.57
C ILE A 213 -16.91 -0.41 2.85
N GLY A 214 -16.82 -0.78 4.13
CA GLY A 214 -16.75 -2.18 4.57
C GLY A 214 -15.33 -2.73 4.70
N ILE A 215 -14.31 -1.89 4.62
CA ILE A 215 -12.91 -2.31 4.85
C ILE A 215 -12.74 -2.73 6.32
N PRO A 216 -12.28 -3.97 6.60
CA PRO A 216 -12.03 -4.42 7.97
C PRO A 216 -10.78 -3.74 8.54
N ALA A 217 -10.79 -3.49 9.86
CA ALA A 217 -9.65 -2.89 10.55
C ALA A 217 -8.37 -3.74 10.42
N GLU A 218 -8.53 -5.05 10.31
CA GLU A 218 -7.47 -6.02 10.13
C GLU A 218 -6.65 -5.79 8.85
N ALA A 219 -7.25 -5.25 7.80
CA ALA A 219 -6.56 -4.96 6.53
C ALA A 219 -5.43 -3.91 6.71
N GLY A 220 -5.58 -3.00 7.67
CA GLY A 220 -4.53 -2.03 8.04
C GLY A 220 -3.48 -2.58 9.01
N LEU A 221 -3.80 -3.69 9.70
CA LEU A 221 -2.95 -4.29 10.73
C LEU A 221 -2.11 -5.46 10.20
N VAL A 222 -2.65 -6.23 9.25
CA VAL A 222 -1.97 -7.42 8.74
C VAL A 222 -0.76 -7.07 7.86
N ALA A 223 0.35 -7.79 8.07
CA ALA A 223 1.47 -7.80 7.15
C ALA A 223 1.14 -8.72 5.97
N GLY A 224 0.71 -8.13 4.87
CA GLY A 224 0.19 -8.83 3.69
C GLY A 224 0.85 -8.37 2.38
N PRO A 225 0.25 -8.70 1.23
CA PRO A 225 0.77 -8.34 -0.09
C PRO A 225 0.86 -6.82 -0.30
N GLY A 226 0.04 -6.03 0.41
CA GLY A 226 0.06 -4.58 0.31
C GLY A 226 1.40 -3.98 0.71
N GLN A 227 2.06 -4.50 1.74
CA GLN A 227 3.38 -4.05 2.16
C GLN A 227 4.44 -4.39 1.11
N LEU A 228 4.39 -5.58 0.50
CA LEU A 228 5.29 -5.96 -0.58
C LEU A 228 5.09 -5.05 -1.81
N LYS A 229 3.85 -4.79 -2.21
CA LYS A 229 3.53 -3.87 -3.30
C LYS A 229 4.09 -2.47 -3.05
N LEU A 230 3.91 -1.95 -1.83
CA LEU A 230 4.44 -0.65 -1.45
C LEU A 230 5.97 -0.65 -1.43
N LEU A 231 6.60 -1.72 -0.96
CA LEU A 231 8.05 -1.89 -0.96
C LEU A 231 8.59 -1.85 -2.41
N VAL A 232 8.00 -2.64 -3.32
CA VAL A 232 8.39 -2.67 -4.75
C VAL A 232 8.21 -1.29 -5.38
N LYS A 233 7.08 -0.61 -5.12
CA LYS A 233 6.81 0.74 -5.64
C LYS A 233 7.86 1.76 -5.18
N ARG A 234 8.25 1.72 -3.90
CA ARG A 234 9.20 2.70 -3.32
C ARG A 234 10.66 2.41 -3.65
N ALA A 235 11.06 1.15 -3.60
CA ALA A 235 12.43 0.74 -3.89
C ALA A 235 12.74 0.77 -5.41
N GLY A 236 11.76 0.44 -6.24
CA GLY A 236 11.91 0.16 -7.67
C GLY A 236 12.44 -1.25 -7.92
N LYS A 237 11.87 -1.94 -8.90
CA LYS A 237 12.19 -3.33 -9.23
C LYS A 237 13.67 -3.57 -9.50
N GLU A 238 14.28 -2.74 -10.36
CA GLU A 238 15.71 -2.90 -10.72
C GLU A 238 16.61 -2.80 -9.49
N ARG A 239 16.28 -1.88 -8.57
CA ARG A 239 17.03 -1.66 -7.35
C ARG A 239 16.95 -2.86 -6.40
N LEU A 240 15.81 -3.53 -6.34
CA LEU A 240 15.64 -4.76 -5.55
C LEU A 240 16.59 -5.86 -6.02
N TYR A 241 16.88 -5.92 -7.32
CA TYR A 241 17.80 -6.92 -7.88
C TYR A 241 19.25 -6.50 -7.93
N THR A 242 19.62 -5.31 -7.46
CA THR A 242 20.99 -4.81 -7.37
C THR A 242 21.46 -4.59 -5.93
N GLY A 243 20.76 -5.20 -4.98
CA GLY A 243 21.09 -5.12 -3.55
C GLY A 243 22.50 -5.62 -3.25
N ARG A 244 23.11 -5.02 -2.21
CA ARG A 244 24.43 -5.41 -1.71
C ARG A 244 24.33 -5.75 -0.23
N ILE A 245 24.66 -7.00 0.11
CA ILE A 245 24.60 -7.54 1.47
C ILE A 245 25.99 -8.07 1.84
N ALA A 246 26.32 -8.02 3.13
CA ALA A 246 27.36 -8.85 3.70
C ALA A 246 26.72 -9.86 4.66
N TYR A 247 27.00 -11.14 4.48
CA TYR A 247 26.64 -12.18 5.43
C TYR A 247 27.90 -12.59 6.22
N ILE A 248 27.92 -12.24 7.50
CA ILE A 248 29.03 -12.53 8.39
C ILE A 248 28.61 -13.71 9.30
N PHE A 249 29.35 -14.79 9.23
CA PHE A 249 29.10 -16.05 9.97
C PHE A 249 30.23 -16.35 10.96
N GLY A 250 29.94 -17.19 11.94
CA GLY A 250 30.89 -17.60 12.96
C GLY A 250 31.80 -18.76 12.53
N GLU A 251 32.51 -19.35 13.49
CA GLU A 251 33.48 -20.44 13.26
C GLU A 251 32.87 -21.71 12.64
N LYS A 252 31.56 -21.95 12.86
CA LYS A 252 30.83 -23.10 12.31
C LYS A 252 30.59 -23.02 10.80
N GLY A 253 30.95 -21.91 10.18
CA GLY A 253 30.66 -21.64 8.78
C GLY A 253 29.25 -21.06 8.57
N PRO A 254 28.88 -20.73 7.32
CA PRO A 254 27.57 -20.20 6.97
C PRO A 254 26.50 -21.31 7.11
N ASP A 255 25.28 -20.93 7.42
CA ASP A 255 24.12 -21.81 7.18
C ASP A 255 24.00 -22.00 5.65
N GLU A 256 24.23 -23.24 5.17
CA GLU A 256 24.28 -23.53 3.74
C GLU A 256 22.95 -23.25 3.04
N ARG A 257 21.80 -23.39 3.72
CA ARG A 257 20.49 -23.08 3.17
C ARG A 257 20.35 -21.57 2.94
N VAL A 258 20.79 -20.76 3.90
CA VAL A 258 20.81 -19.29 3.79
C VAL A 258 21.76 -18.84 2.70
N ARG A 259 22.95 -19.45 2.64
CA ARG A 259 23.95 -19.16 1.60
C ARG A 259 23.40 -19.45 0.22
N GLU A 260 22.81 -20.62 0.01
CA GLU A 260 22.22 -21.02 -1.26
C GLU A 260 21.01 -20.12 -1.63
N PHE A 261 20.17 -19.77 -0.67
CA PHE A 261 19.06 -18.86 -0.86
C PHE A 261 19.54 -17.48 -1.32
N LEU A 262 20.47 -16.85 -0.58
CA LEU A 262 21.01 -15.53 -0.93
C LEU A 262 21.76 -15.54 -2.27
N THR A 263 22.46 -16.64 -2.60
CA THR A 263 23.14 -16.79 -3.90
C THR A 263 22.12 -16.92 -5.05
N SER A 264 20.96 -17.50 -4.78
CA SER A 264 19.89 -17.68 -5.77
C SER A 264 19.06 -16.40 -5.99
N LEU A 265 19.06 -15.47 -5.04
CA LEU A 265 18.49 -14.13 -5.23
C LEU A 265 19.45 -13.29 -6.09
N LYS A 266 18.87 -12.43 -6.93
CA LYS A 266 19.66 -11.45 -7.70
C LYS A 266 20.27 -10.42 -6.74
N GLY A 267 21.48 -9.97 -7.02
CA GLY A 267 22.22 -9.01 -6.20
C GLY A 267 23.62 -9.50 -5.87
N PHE A 268 24.31 -8.80 -5.00
CA PHE A 268 25.65 -9.15 -4.54
C PHE A 268 25.64 -9.48 -3.05
N THR A 269 26.16 -10.65 -2.69
CA THR A 269 26.37 -11.03 -1.29
C THR A 269 27.85 -11.38 -1.04
N ALA A 270 28.46 -10.65 -0.10
CA ALA A 270 29.77 -11.01 0.43
C ALA A 270 29.60 -12.01 1.58
N PHE A 271 30.26 -13.15 1.50
CA PHE A 271 30.25 -14.17 2.55
C PHE A 271 31.61 -14.17 3.26
N CYS A 272 31.63 -13.92 4.58
CA CYS A 272 32.88 -13.87 5.34
C CYS A 272 32.66 -14.22 6.83
N ASN A 273 33.75 -14.58 7.49
CA ASN A 273 33.85 -14.63 8.96
C ASN A 273 34.80 -13.55 9.48
N LEU A 274 35.01 -13.48 10.79
CA LEU A 274 35.85 -12.46 11.41
C LEU A 274 37.32 -12.58 10.97
N ASP A 275 37.89 -13.78 10.89
CA ASP A 275 39.26 -14.02 10.48
C ASP A 275 39.49 -13.57 9.05
N MET A 276 38.58 -13.94 8.13
CA MET A 276 38.62 -13.46 6.74
C MET A 276 38.58 -11.93 6.66
N LEU A 277 37.79 -11.25 7.52
CA LEU A 277 37.74 -9.79 7.57
C LEU A 277 39.05 -9.17 8.10
N VAL A 278 39.71 -9.82 9.03
CA VAL A 278 41.01 -9.37 9.56
C VAL A 278 42.09 -9.51 8.49
N GLU A 279 42.14 -10.62 7.76
CA GLU A 279 43.19 -10.97 6.82
C GLU A 279 43.02 -10.36 5.42
N ASN A 280 41.77 -10.16 4.95
CA ASN A 280 41.48 -9.78 3.56
C ASN A 280 40.92 -8.34 3.43
N PRO A 281 41.74 -7.39 2.91
CA PRO A 281 41.30 -6.02 2.67
C PRO A 281 40.13 -5.88 1.66
N GLU A 282 40.05 -6.76 0.66
CA GLU A 282 38.98 -6.73 -0.35
C GLU A 282 37.61 -7.09 0.28
N LEU A 283 37.61 -8.08 1.16
CA LEU A 283 36.40 -8.42 1.90
C LEU A 283 35.96 -7.30 2.83
N ARG A 284 36.89 -6.61 3.50
CA ARG A 284 36.57 -5.41 4.30
C ARG A 284 35.93 -4.32 3.44
N TYR A 285 36.47 -4.10 2.24
CA TYR A 285 35.89 -3.14 1.30
C TYR A 285 34.50 -3.59 0.84
N ALA A 286 34.32 -4.87 0.50
CA ALA A 286 33.02 -5.41 0.10
C ALA A 286 31.96 -5.28 1.20
N VAL A 287 32.33 -5.55 2.46
CA VAL A 287 31.46 -5.35 3.64
C VAL A 287 31.14 -3.87 3.84
N ALA A 288 32.14 -2.99 3.75
CA ALA A 288 31.93 -1.56 3.89
C ALA A 288 31.07 -0.96 2.76
N ALA A 289 31.12 -1.55 1.56
CA ALA A 289 30.33 -1.14 0.40
C ALA A 289 28.94 -1.78 0.35
N SER A 290 28.63 -2.74 1.23
CA SER A 290 27.29 -3.32 1.33
C SER A 290 26.32 -2.32 1.98
N ARG A 291 25.02 -2.46 1.69
CA ARG A 291 23.98 -1.58 2.24
C ARG A 291 23.30 -2.16 3.47
N SER A 292 23.47 -3.46 3.70
CA SER A 292 23.05 -4.12 4.93
C SER A 292 24.01 -5.24 5.28
N VAL A 293 24.03 -5.62 6.55
CA VAL A 293 24.81 -6.74 7.07
C VAL A 293 23.85 -7.71 7.73
N LEU A 294 23.97 -8.99 7.40
CA LEU A 294 23.34 -10.10 8.11
C LEU A 294 24.40 -10.73 9.02
N LEU A 295 24.13 -10.81 10.33
CA LEU A 295 24.97 -11.54 11.26
C LEU A 295 24.33 -12.89 11.61
N ALA A 296 25.09 -13.97 11.47
CA ALA A 296 24.67 -15.27 12.02
C ALA A 296 24.55 -15.21 13.56
N GLY A 297 23.70 -16.05 14.12
CA GLY A 297 23.35 -16.01 15.55
C GLY A 297 24.50 -16.24 16.54
N ASP A 298 25.60 -16.85 16.09
CA ASP A 298 26.81 -17.12 16.85
C ASP A 298 27.88 -16.00 16.73
N VAL A 299 27.63 -14.97 15.91
CA VAL A 299 28.53 -13.82 15.76
C VAL A 299 28.23 -12.76 16.81
N ASN A 300 29.25 -12.36 17.56
CA ASN A 300 29.13 -11.20 18.47
C ASN A 300 29.18 -9.89 17.65
N PRO A 301 28.11 -9.08 17.66
CA PRO A 301 28.08 -7.83 16.91
C PRO A 301 29.22 -6.85 17.26
N SER A 302 29.71 -6.88 18.51
CA SER A 302 30.79 -5.99 18.94
C SER A 302 32.13 -6.31 18.25
N SER A 303 32.37 -7.58 17.87
CA SER A 303 33.62 -7.97 17.22
C SER A 303 33.69 -7.51 15.76
N VAL A 304 32.56 -7.37 15.08
CA VAL A 304 32.50 -6.93 13.67
C VAL A 304 32.34 -5.42 13.52
N LYS A 305 31.95 -4.71 14.59
CA LYS A 305 31.75 -3.27 14.59
C LYS A 305 32.89 -2.46 13.97
N PRO A 306 34.18 -2.75 14.18
CA PRO A 306 35.30 -2.01 13.57
C PRO A 306 35.29 -2.04 12.03
N PHE A 307 34.64 -3.02 11.45
CA PHE A 307 34.59 -3.23 10.00
C PHE A 307 33.32 -2.65 9.33
N LEU A 308 32.37 -2.12 10.14
CA LEU A 308 31.06 -1.65 9.67
C LEU A 308 30.99 -0.12 9.67
N PRO A 309 30.42 0.50 8.61
CA PRO A 309 30.00 1.89 8.65
C PRO A 309 28.96 2.12 9.76
N ARG A 310 29.03 3.24 10.47
CA ARG A 310 28.16 3.53 11.64
C ARG A 310 26.66 3.57 11.30
N SER A 311 26.30 3.95 10.08
CA SER A 311 24.91 4.08 9.64
C SER A 311 24.35 2.84 8.97
N GLN A 312 25.19 1.80 8.77
CA GLN A 312 24.79 0.60 8.04
C GLN A 312 23.83 -0.26 8.89
N PRO A 313 22.62 -0.60 8.40
CA PRO A 313 21.72 -1.52 9.09
C PRO A 313 22.31 -2.91 9.24
N VAL A 314 22.21 -3.47 10.46
CA VAL A 314 22.72 -4.80 10.79
C VAL A 314 21.57 -5.68 11.25
N VAL A 315 21.24 -6.71 10.49
CA VAL A 315 20.18 -7.68 10.84
C VAL A 315 20.76 -8.70 11.80
N VAL A 316 20.14 -8.83 12.96
CA VAL A 316 20.61 -9.67 14.08
C VAL A 316 19.49 -10.51 14.67
N SER A 317 19.85 -11.69 15.23
CA SER A 317 18.92 -12.63 15.88
C SER A 317 19.00 -12.62 17.41
N ASN A 318 19.93 -11.89 17.99
CA ASN A 318 20.12 -11.84 19.45
C ASN A 318 20.16 -10.40 19.96
N LEU A 319 19.95 -10.22 21.27
CA LEU A 319 19.84 -8.90 21.91
C LEU A 319 21.20 -8.27 22.29
N ALA A 320 22.33 -8.89 21.96
CA ALA A 320 23.66 -8.43 22.32
C ALA A 320 24.23 -7.51 21.23
N THR A 321 23.79 -6.24 21.17
CA THR A 321 24.09 -5.35 20.02
C THR A 321 24.67 -3.99 20.40
N ALA A 322 25.67 -3.93 21.27
CA ALA A 322 26.27 -2.66 21.60
C ALA A 322 26.97 -2.01 20.38
N GLY A 323 26.46 -0.85 19.95
CA GLY A 323 27.13 0.09 19.04
C GLY A 323 27.08 -0.19 17.54
N VAL A 324 26.12 -0.98 17.08
CA VAL A 324 25.72 -1.11 15.65
C VAL A 324 24.35 -0.46 15.46
N ASN A 325 23.90 -0.35 14.20
CA ASN A 325 22.53 0.09 13.84
C ASN A 325 21.64 -1.14 13.60
N PRO A 326 21.03 -1.75 14.64
CA PRO A 326 20.41 -3.06 14.53
C PRO A 326 19.01 -3.00 13.91
N VAL A 327 18.67 -4.07 13.18
CA VAL A 327 17.29 -4.50 12.90
C VAL A 327 17.14 -5.88 13.48
N TYR A 328 16.31 -6.01 14.50
CA TYR A 328 16.13 -7.29 15.20
C TYR A 328 15.16 -8.19 14.46
N VAL A 329 15.59 -9.40 14.12
CA VAL A 329 14.72 -10.49 13.67
C VAL A 329 14.84 -11.61 14.70
N LEU A 330 13.89 -11.67 15.61
CA LEU A 330 13.87 -12.57 16.76
C LEU A 330 12.92 -13.75 16.52
N PHE A 331 13.11 -14.84 17.24
CA PHE A 331 12.22 -15.99 17.21
C PHE A 331 11.57 -16.21 18.57
N SER A 332 10.26 -16.49 18.58
CA SER A 332 9.51 -16.81 19.79
C SER A 332 8.88 -18.20 19.68
N GLU A 333 9.25 -19.09 20.59
CA GLU A 333 8.63 -20.41 20.74
C GLU A 333 7.34 -20.35 21.59
N LYS A 334 7.06 -19.20 22.20
CA LYS A 334 5.88 -19.07 23.07
C LYS A 334 4.61 -19.16 22.24
N PRO A 335 3.71 -20.12 22.54
CA PRO A 335 2.39 -20.14 21.93
C PRO A 335 1.58 -18.92 22.38
N LEU A 336 0.55 -18.60 21.63
CA LEU A 336 -0.42 -17.61 22.08
C LEU A 336 -1.06 -18.03 23.40
N ALA A 337 -1.16 -17.09 24.34
CA ALA A 337 -1.78 -17.32 25.65
C ALA A 337 -3.32 -17.42 25.58
N GLY A 338 -3.89 -17.53 24.39
CA GLY A 338 -5.32 -17.60 24.10
C GLY A 338 -5.62 -17.32 22.63
N GLU A 339 -6.88 -17.15 22.30
CA GLU A 339 -7.28 -16.77 20.94
C GLU A 339 -6.70 -15.42 20.54
N LEU A 340 -6.28 -15.25 19.28
CA LEU A 340 -5.71 -14.00 18.76
C LEU A 340 -6.60 -12.78 19.07
N ARG A 341 -7.92 -12.91 18.94
CA ARG A 341 -8.89 -11.87 19.27
C ARG A 341 -8.73 -11.32 20.69
N GLN A 342 -8.33 -12.16 21.64
CA GLN A 342 -8.20 -11.79 23.05
C GLN A 342 -6.81 -11.20 23.37
N VAL A 343 -5.78 -11.64 22.66
CA VAL A 343 -4.38 -11.35 23.00
C VAL A 343 -3.70 -10.36 22.05
N TYR A 344 -4.30 -10.02 20.90
CA TYR A 344 -3.63 -9.19 19.87
C TYR A 344 -3.18 -7.81 20.40
N GLN A 345 -3.96 -7.18 21.27
CA GLN A 345 -3.58 -5.89 21.87
C GLN A 345 -2.35 -6.04 22.78
N THR A 346 -2.22 -7.16 23.48
CA THR A 346 -1.05 -7.46 24.28
C THR A 346 0.17 -7.67 23.39
N LEU A 347 0.02 -8.43 22.28
CA LEU A 347 1.10 -8.62 21.31
C LEU A 347 1.60 -7.29 20.73
N LEU A 348 0.67 -6.39 20.38
CA LEU A 348 1.03 -5.05 19.90
C LEU A 348 1.84 -4.27 20.94
N LYS A 349 1.36 -4.24 22.19
CA LYS A 349 2.03 -3.55 23.29
C LYS A 349 3.41 -4.13 23.57
N ASP A 350 3.51 -5.45 23.63
CA ASP A 350 4.77 -6.14 23.96
C ASP A 350 5.85 -5.86 22.91
N VAL A 351 5.50 -5.92 21.61
CA VAL A 351 6.48 -5.66 20.55
C VAL A 351 6.84 -4.18 20.47
N GLU A 352 5.91 -3.26 20.71
CA GLU A 352 6.18 -1.82 20.78
C GLU A 352 7.04 -1.44 21.99
N GLU A 353 6.79 -2.04 23.15
CA GLU A 353 7.63 -1.85 24.33
C GLU A 353 9.05 -2.37 24.11
N LEU A 354 9.18 -3.55 23.50
CA LEU A 354 10.47 -4.11 23.14
C LEU A 354 11.22 -3.21 22.14
N CYS A 355 10.54 -2.70 21.12
CA CYS A 355 11.09 -1.74 20.16
C CYS A 355 11.59 -0.48 20.86
N ARG A 356 10.79 0.08 21.77
CA ARG A 356 11.15 1.28 22.53
C ARG A 356 12.37 1.03 23.42
N LYS A 357 12.42 -0.13 24.11
CA LYS A 357 13.53 -0.53 24.97
C LYS A 357 14.83 -0.71 24.18
N LEU A 358 14.76 -1.26 22.98
CA LEU A 358 15.93 -1.53 22.14
C LEU A 358 16.27 -0.35 21.20
N ALA A 359 15.38 0.63 21.08
CA ALA A 359 15.48 1.78 20.19
C ALA A 359 15.79 1.39 18.73
N ALA A 360 15.16 0.33 18.22
CA ALA A 360 15.43 -0.24 16.90
C ALA A 360 14.21 -0.98 16.34
N PRO A 361 14.07 -1.09 15.00
CA PRO A 361 13.04 -1.89 14.37
C PRO A 361 13.13 -3.37 14.78
N ILE A 362 11.98 -3.98 15.01
CA ILE A 362 11.88 -5.37 15.49
C ILE A 362 10.91 -6.16 14.61
N TYR A 363 11.27 -7.38 14.33
CA TYR A 363 10.41 -8.42 13.79
C TYR A 363 10.53 -9.67 14.69
N VAL A 364 9.45 -10.06 15.31
CA VAL A 364 9.34 -11.31 16.07
C VAL A 364 8.63 -12.35 15.22
N VAL A 365 9.33 -13.38 14.83
CA VAL A 365 8.83 -14.54 14.10
C VAL A 365 8.23 -15.52 15.10
N GLY A 366 7.01 -16.01 14.89
CA GLY A 366 6.35 -16.91 15.81
C GLY A 366 5.05 -17.51 15.30
N GLU A 367 4.17 -17.93 16.20
CA GLU A 367 2.81 -18.38 15.85
C GLU A 367 2.03 -17.24 15.15
N VAL A 368 2.13 -16.03 15.67
CA VAL A 368 1.77 -14.78 15.01
C VAL A 368 3.03 -13.95 14.91
N ASP A 369 3.39 -13.57 13.69
CA ASP A 369 4.50 -12.65 13.51
C ASP A 369 4.09 -11.23 13.94
N SER A 370 5.01 -10.52 14.59
CA SER A 370 4.80 -9.13 14.97
C SER A 370 6.01 -8.27 14.64
N MET A 371 5.78 -7.10 14.05
CA MET A 371 6.86 -6.22 13.62
C MET A 371 6.50 -4.75 13.81
N THR A 372 7.49 -3.97 14.24
CA THR A 372 7.32 -2.55 14.48
C THR A 372 8.61 -1.76 14.32
N ASN A 373 8.48 -0.47 13.98
CA ASN A 373 9.56 0.51 14.05
C ASN A 373 9.31 1.57 15.15
N GLY A 374 8.33 1.31 16.03
CA GLY A 374 7.92 2.21 17.12
C GLY A 374 6.86 3.25 16.72
N SER A 375 6.66 3.54 15.43
CA SER A 375 5.61 4.43 14.94
C SER A 375 4.45 3.68 14.29
N LYS A 376 4.71 2.51 13.75
CA LYS A 376 3.72 1.63 13.11
C LYS A 376 4.03 0.19 13.43
N THR A 377 2.98 -0.59 13.65
CA THR A 377 3.06 -2.00 14.01
C THR A 377 2.18 -2.83 13.09
N TYR A 378 2.69 -3.98 12.67
CA TYR A 378 1.96 -4.99 11.91
C TYR A 378 2.00 -6.33 12.64
N LEU A 379 0.96 -7.13 12.43
CA LEU A 379 0.89 -8.54 12.81
C LEU A 379 0.71 -9.38 11.56
N ASN A 380 1.10 -10.65 11.62
CA ASN A 380 0.74 -11.61 10.57
C ASN A 380 0.32 -12.94 11.19
N TRP A 381 -0.95 -13.23 11.12
CA TRP A 381 -1.59 -14.49 11.52
C TRP A 381 -2.07 -15.30 10.32
N MET A 382 -1.98 -14.72 9.12
CA MET A 382 -2.40 -15.35 7.88
C MET A 382 -1.33 -16.33 7.38
N GLY A 383 -1.78 -17.33 6.64
CA GLY A 383 -0.87 -18.33 6.11
C GLY A 383 -0.35 -19.30 7.17
N ARG A 384 0.84 -19.87 6.93
CA ARG A 384 1.45 -20.87 7.82
C ARG A 384 2.30 -20.21 8.89
N PRO A 385 2.20 -20.63 10.16
CA PRO A 385 3.16 -20.24 11.19
C PRO A 385 4.58 -20.65 10.81
N LEU A 386 5.54 -19.75 11.02
CA LEU A 386 6.95 -20.03 10.78
C LEU A 386 7.57 -20.73 11.99
N THR A 387 8.36 -21.75 11.74
CA THR A 387 9.13 -22.45 12.77
C THR A 387 10.55 -21.89 12.85
N GLN A 388 11.29 -22.25 13.88
CA GLN A 388 12.69 -21.87 14.05
C GLN A 388 13.54 -22.21 12.82
N ALA A 389 13.22 -23.29 12.09
CA ALA A 389 13.93 -23.69 10.89
C ALA A 389 13.89 -22.63 9.76
N TYR A 390 12.86 -21.78 9.74
CA TYR A 390 12.69 -20.72 8.72
C TYR A 390 13.08 -19.34 9.21
N HIS A 391 13.43 -19.18 10.47
CA HIS A 391 13.87 -17.91 11.05
C HIS A 391 15.09 -17.34 10.34
N ALA A 392 16.05 -18.19 9.94
CA ALA A 392 17.22 -17.76 9.19
C ALA A 392 16.89 -17.20 7.79
N TYR A 393 15.85 -17.73 7.13
CA TYR A 393 15.34 -17.15 5.88
C TYR A 393 14.68 -15.79 6.11
N ALA A 394 13.96 -15.61 7.23
CA ALA A 394 13.39 -14.30 7.57
C ALA A 394 14.48 -13.25 7.73
N GLN A 395 15.56 -13.57 8.44
CA GLN A 395 16.73 -12.70 8.57
C GLN A 395 17.37 -12.37 7.22
N ALA A 396 17.61 -13.41 6.40
CA ALA A 396 18.23 -13.28 5.08
C ALA A 396 17.39 -12.39 4.15
N LEU A 397 16.08 -12.58 4.13
CA LEU A 397 15.17 -11.84 3.28
C LEU A 397 15.03 -10.37 3.73
N VAL A 398 14.95 -10.13 5.04
CA VAL A 398 14.99 -8.76 5.60
C VAL A 398 16.30 -8.07 5.22
N ALA A 399 17.44 -8.73 5.39
CA ALA A 399 18.73 -8.17 5.02
C ALA A 399 18.82 -7.88 3.52
N TRP A 400 18.26 -8.75 2.68
CA TRP A 400 18.26 -8.57 1.23
C TRP A 400 17.41 -7.36 0.80
N PHE A 401 16.21 -7.19 1.34
CA PHE A 401 15.38 -6.02 1.06
C PHE A 401 16.05 -4.71 1.52
N ILE A 402 16.60 -4.68 2.73
CA ILE A 402 17.32 -3.49 3.24
C ILE A 402 18.57 -3.23 2.40
N GLY A 403 19.31 -4.27 2.01
CA GLY A 403 20.47 -4.18 1.11
C GLY A 403 20.14 -3.62 -0.27
N SER A 404 18.87 -3.73 -0.67
CA SER A 404 18.31 -3.12 -1.88
C SER A 404 17.82 -1.69 -1.66
N GLY A 405 17.93 -1.15 -0.44
CA GLY A 405 17.52 0.20 -0.06
C GLY A 405 16.07 0.34 0.36
N ALA A 406 15.40 -0.76 0.71
CA ALA A 406 14.04 -0.74 1.22
C ALA A 406 13.99 -0.32 2.70
N ASP A 407 12.84 0.23 3.11
CA ASP A 407 12.55 0.58 4.50
C ASP A 407 12.54 -0.66 5.40
N PRO A 408 13.15 -0.63 6.62
CA PRO A 408 13.22 -1.78 7.50
C PRO A 408 11.86 -2.38 7.89
N LEU A 409 10.85 -1.56 8.19
CA LEU A 409 9.53 -2.07 8.57
C LEU A 409 8.82 -2.73 7.38
N LEU A 410 8.88 -2.13 6.19
CA LEU A 410 8.34 -2.74 4.98
C LEU A 410 9.09 -4.04 4.64
N SER A 411 10.41 -4.07 4.87
CA SER A 411 11.25 -5.27 4.66
C SER A 411 10.82 -6.41 5.55
N THR A 412 10.59 -6.15 6.85
CA THR A 412 10.13 -7.18 7.81
C THR A 412 8.72 -7.67 7.49
N ALA A 413 7.79 -6.76 7.20
CA ALA A 413 6.41 -7.12 6.86
C ALA A 413 6.31 -7.89 5.53
N SER A 414 7.08 -7.49 4.52
CA SER A 414 7.14 -8.22 3.24
C SER A 414 7.78 -9.59 3.38
N ALA A 415 8.83 -9.73 4.22
CA ALA A 415 9.46 -11.02 4.51
C ALA A 415 8.47 -11.96 5.22
N SER A 416 7.74 -11.48 6.23
CA SER A 416 6.68 -12.25 6.90
C SER A 416 5.62 -12.73 5.92
N TYR A 417 5.08 -11.83 5.10
CA TYR A 417 4.09 -12.18 4.07
C TYR A 417 4.60 -13.28 3.13
N LEU A 418 5.77 -13.08 2.52
CA LEU A 418 6.34 -14.01 1.54
C LEU A 418 6.58 -15.40 2.14
N LEU A 419 7.20 -15.47 3.33
CA LEU A 419 7.53 -16.74 3.94
C LEU A 419 6.29 -17.50 4.42
N ARG A 420 5.28 -16.81 4.97
CA ARG A 420 4.04 -17.45 5.43
C ARG A 420 3.11 -17.86 4.28
N SER A 421 3.22 -17.22 3.14
CA SER A 421 2.44 -17.53 1.94
C SER A 421 3.12 -18.53 1.01
N ALA A 422 4.41 -18.83 1.23
CA ALA A 422 5.14 -19.79 0.42
C ALA A 422 4.64 -21.23 0.61
N GLU A 423 4.61 -22.00 -0.47
CA GLU A 423 4.33 -23.43 -0.40
C GLU A 423 5.40 -24.17 0.41
N PRO A 424 5.04 -25.24 1.16
CA PRO A 424 6.00 -26.00 1.96
C PRO A 424 7.23 -26.44 1.19
N SER A 425 7.04 -26.96 -0.02
CA SER A 425 8.11 -27.41 -0.90
C SER A 425 9.07 -26.30 -1.34
N ALA A 426 8.61 -25.05 -1.35
CA ALA A 426 9.48 -23.90 -1.61
C ALA A 426 10.34 -23.57 -0.40
N LEU A 427 9.78 -23.64 0.81
CA LEU A 427 10.52 -23.41 2.06
C LEU A 427 11.62 -24.45 2.35
N GLU A 428 11.47 -25.67 1.82
CA GLU A 428 12.46 -26.74 1.94
C GLU A 428 13.64 -26.60 0.96
N MET A 429 13.45 -25.88 -0.13
CA MET A 429 14.42 -25.76 -1.23
C MET A 429 14.79 -24.29 -1.47
N PRO A 430 16.00 -23.85 -1.09
CA PRO A 430 16.43 -22.45 -1.18
C PRO A 430 16.20 -21.80 -2.56
N GLN A 431 16.48 -22.52 -3.65
CA GLN A 431 16.31 -22.01 -5.02
C GLN A 431 14.82 -21.81 -5.36
N LYS A 432 13.95 -22.72 -4.92
CA LYS A 432 12.49 -22.56 -5.13
C LYS A 432 11.94 -21.39 -4.36
N LEU A 433 12.42 -21.18 -3.12
CA LEU A 433 12.05 -20.02 -2.32
C LEU A 433 12.51 -18.73 -3.00
N ALA A 434 13.74 -18.67 -3.50
CA ALA A 434 14.26 -17.51 -4.22
C ALA A 434 13.46 -17.23 -5.51
N ALA A 435 13.07 -18.27 -6.25
CA ALA A 435 12.21 -18.13 -7.42
C ALA A 435 10.82 -17.61 -7.07
N TYR A 436 10.22 -18.11 -5.98
CA TYR A 436 8.94 -17.63 -5.47
C TYR A 436 9.01 -16.15 -5.06
N VAL A 437 10.04 -15.75 -4.31
CA VAL A 437 10.26 -14.33 -3.95
C VAL A 437 10.37 -13.45 -5.20
N SER A 438 11.15 -13.88 -6.18
CA SER A 438 11.32 -13.14 -7.43
C SER A 438 10.01 -13.01 -8.21
N SER A 439 9.23 -14.09 -8.35
CA SER A 439 7.93 -14.05 -9.04
C SER A 439 6.92 -13.15 -8.32
N SER A 440 6.93 -13.14 -6.99
CA SER A 440 6.05 -12.28 -6.19
C SER A 440 6.39 -10.80 -6.36
N ILE A 441 7.68 -10.45 -6.51
CA ILE A 441 8.10 -9.07 -6.83
C ILE A 441 7.67 -8.69 -8.24
N GLU A 442 7.81 -9.60 -9.22
CA GLU A 442 7.41 -9.37 -10.61
C GLU A 442 5.92 -9.04 -10.73
N GLN A 443 5.08 -9.61 -9.89
CA GLN A 443 3.63 -9.35 -9.87
C GLN A 443 3.30 -7.88 -9.59
N TYR A 444 4.13 -7.15 -8.86
CA TYR A 444 3.89 -5.77 -8.44
C TYR A 444 4.81 -4.74 -9.13
N SER A 445 5.56 -5.17 -10.14
CA SER A 445 6.53 -4.31 -10.85
C SER A 445 6.00 -3.67 -12.15
#